data_cf9df2392cf8899cd72de84a4e21f560
#
_entry.id   cf9df2392cf8899cd72de84a4e21f560
#
_cell.length_a   1.000
_cell.length_b   1.000
_cell.length_c   1.000
_cell.angle_alpha   90.00
_cell.angle_beta   90.00
_cell.angle_gamma   90.00
#
_symmetry.space_group_name_H-M   'P 1'
#
loop_
_entity.id
_entity.type
_entity.pdbx_description
1 polymer ?
#
loop_
_entity_poly.entity_id
_entity_poly.type
_entity_poly.pdbx_seq_one_letter_code
_entity_poly.pdbx_strand_id
1 'polypeptide(L)'
;MLNLVHKTLFTNLSTLGLMDLSYNRSYFFDTGIRFECQRCGACCTGSPGTIYVDRSEMSRIAEFLRIPVPLFREQYLYPFRDSYSIREDSEGRCFFYDNGCDIYPLRPNQCRSFPFWVENLRSEAEWQKVSIECPGIGRGQLFTKEQILEIVQSTFT
;
A
#
# COMPACT_ATOMS: atom_id res chain seq x y z
N MET A 1 -27.71 -42.16 -7.19
CA MET A 1 -26.47 -42.19 -6.40
C MET A 1 -25.86 -40.81 -6.53
N LEU A 2 -25.96 -39.99 -5.46
CA LEU A 2 -25.40 -38.65 -5.40
C LEU A 2 -23.94 -38.73 -5.03
N ASN A 3 -23.05 -38.11 -5.81
CA ASN A 3 -21.70 -37.81 -5.37
C ASN A 3 -21.59 -36.31 -5.14
N LEU A 4 -21.62 -35.96 -3.86
CA LEU A 4 -21.21 -34.65 -3.35
C LEU A 4 -19.70 -34.53 -3.49
N VAL A 5 -19.21 -33.70 -4.40
CA VAL A 5 -17.81 -33.29 -4.41
C VAL A 5 -17.70 -32.06 -3.46
N HIS A 6 -17.16 -32.31 -2.30
CA HIS A 6 -16.71 -31.28 -1.38
C HIS A 6 -15.57 -30.48 -2.05
N LYS A 7 -15.86 -29.27 -2.47
CA LYS A 7 -14.84 -28.26 -2.76
C LYS A 7 -14.26 -27.79 -1.44
N THR A 8 -13.15 -28.39 -1.06
CA THR A 8 -12.31 -27.88 0.02
C THR A 8 -11.62 -26.61 -0.45
N LEU A 9 -12.10 -25.47 0.01
CA LEU A 9 -11.40 -24.19 -0.08
C LEU A 9 -10.12 -24.30 0.74
N PHE A 10 -8.99 -24.53 0.08
CA PHE A 10 -7.68 -24.33 0.69
C PHE A 10 -7.42 -22.82 0.75
N THR A 11 -7.81 -22.24 1.86
CA THR A 11 -7.28 -20.94 2.26
C THR A 11 -5.83 -21.14 2.71
N ASN A 12 -4.89 -20.79 1.85
CA ASN A 12 -3.49 -20.65 2.23
C ASN A 12 -3.32 -19.44 3.16
N LEU A 13 -3.58 -19.67 4.43
CA LEU A 13 -3.44 -18.72 5.53
C LEU A 13 -2.18 -19.02 6.35
N SER A 14 -1.03 -19.04 5.72
CA SER A 14 0.21 -19.21 6.48
C SER A 14 1.31 -18.33 5.88
N THR A 15 1.56 -17.21 6.55
CA THR A 15 2.84 -16.52 6.70
C THR A 15 2.78 -14.99 6.76
N LEU A 16 1.70 -14.43 7.27
CA LEU A 16 1.73 -13.07 7.81
C LEU A 16 1.08 -13.19 9.17
N GLY A 17 1.72 -12.69 10.22
CA GLY A 17 1.08 -12.55 11.51
C GLY A 17 -0.17 -11.69 11.32
N LEU A 18 -1.28 -12.32 10.97
CA LEU A 18 -2.56 -11.71 10.70
C LEU A 18 -2.94 -10.88 11.93
N MET A 19 -2.85 -9.57 11.80
CA MET A 19 -3.73 -8.73 12.60
C MET A 19 -5.15 -9.24 12.34
N ASP A 20 -5.79 -9.76 13.37
CA ASP A 20 -7.22 -10.02 13.33
C ASP A 20 -7.91 -8.66 13.14
N LEU A 21 -8.18 -8.30 11.88
CA LEU A 21 -8.82 -7.04 11.48
C LEU A 21 -10.33 -7.14 11.67
N SER A 22 -10.76 -7.62 12.83
CA SER A 22 -12.17 -7.71 13.14
C SER A 22 -12.73 -6.34 13.55
N TYR A 23 -13.89 -5.97 13.01
CA TYR A 23 -14.59 -4.74 13.37
C TYR A 23 -14.98 -4.68 14.86
N ASN A 24 -15.07 -5.82 15.51
CA ASN A 24 -15.44 -5.93 16.93
C ASN A 24 -14.25 -5.78 17.89
N ARG A 25 -13.02 -5.76 17.37
CA ARG A 25 -11.82 -5.55 18.20
C ARG A 25 -11.61 -4.06 18.46
N SER A 26 -11.09 -3.74 19.65
CA SER A 26 -10.64 -2.38 19.96
C SER A 26 -9.25 -2.11 19.41
N TYR A 27 -9.09 -0.94 18.82
CA TYR A 27 -7.82 -0.43 18.26
C TYR A 27 -7.53 0.96 18.83
N PHE A 28 -6.29 1.38 18.80
CA PHE A 28 -5.91 2.74 19.18
C PHE A 28 -6.57 3.81 18.27
N PHE A 29 -7.05 3.42 17.11
CA PHE A 29 -7.74 4.28 16.14
C PHE A 29 -9.26 4.11 16.11
N ASP A 30 -9.88 3.61 17.19
CA ASP A 30 -11.34 3.46 17.28
C ASP A 30 -12.08 4.80 17.10
N THR A 31 -11.46 5.91 17.47
CA THR A 31 -12.00 7.27 17.25
C THR A 31 -11.69 7.86 15.86
N GLY A 32 -11.05 7.05 15.01
CA GLY A 32 -10.60 7.47 13.70
C GLY A 32 -9.27 8.22 13.70
N ILE A 33 -8.75 8.45 12.49
CA ILE A 33 -7.48 9.16 12.26
C ILE A 33 -7.71 10.25 11.21
N ARG A 34 -7.20 11.46 11.46
CA ARG A 34 -7.14 12.51 10.44
C ARG A 34 -5.91 12.32 9.57
N PHE A 35 -6.12 12.40 8.26
CA PHE A 35 -5.02 12.33 7.31
C PHE A 35 -5.32 13.11 6.03
N GLU A 36 -4.30 13.81 5.52
CA GLU A 36 -4.29 14.43 4.20
C GLU A 36 -2.86 14.44 3.65
N CYS A 37 -2.65 13.80 2.50
CA CYS A 37 -1.34 13.73 1.88
C CYS A 37 -0.81 15.13 1.53
N GLN A 38 0.30 15.51 2.13
CA GLN A 38 0.97 16.79 1.91
C GLN A 38 1.95 16.76 0.72
N ARG A 39 2.06 15.64 0.00
CA ARG A 39 3.01 15.41 -1.11
C ARG A 39 4.46 15.66 -0.72
N CYS A 40 4.79 15.47 0.54
CA CYS A 40 6.12 15.79 1.09
C CYS A 40 7.24 14.84 0.63
N GLY A 41 6.89 13.69 0.03
CA GLY A 41 7.86 12.70 -0.43
C GLY A 41 8.42 11.76 0.65
N ALA A 42 8.07 11.92 1.93
CA ALA A 42 8.60 11.06 2.99
C ALA A 42 8.39 9.56 2.71
N CYS A 43 7.22 9.17 2.19
CA CYS A 43 6.94 7.79 1.79
C CYS A 43 7.67 7.34 0.50
N CYS A 44 8.35 8.24 -0.21
CA CYS A 44 9.11 7.97 -1.43
C CYS A 44 10.61 8.00 -1.22
N THR A 45 11.07 8.55 -0.10
CA THR A 45 12.50 8.78 0.23
C THR A 45 12.89 8.19 1.59
N GLY A 46 11.96 7.47 2.22
CA GLY A 46 12.17 6.82 3.51
C GLY A 46 12.98 5.52 3.41
N SER A 47 12.81 4.65 4.39
CA SER A 47 13.44 3.33 4.35
C SER A 47 13.04 2.58 3.08
N PRO A 48 13.99 1.89 2.41
CA PRO A 48 13.71 1.07 1.24
C PRO A 48 12.56 0.09 1.51
N GLY A 49 11.66 -0.04 0.54
CA GLY A 49 10.51 -0.90 0.68
C GLY A 49 10.02 -1.45 -0.65
N THR A 50 9.10 -2.39 -0.61
CA THR A 50 8.53 -2.98 -1.81
C THR A 50 7.17 -2.35 -2.09
N ILE A 51 7.05 -1.64 -3.20
CA ILE A 51 5.78 -1.12 -3.70
C ILE A 51 5.29 -2.01 -4.83
N TYR A 52 4.36 -2.89 -4.53
CA TYR A 52 3.78 -3.82 -5.49
C TYR A 52 2.96 -3.10 -6.55
N VAL A 53 3.04 -3.61 -7.77
CA VAL A 53 2.29 -3.10 -8.92
C VAL A 53 1.64 -4.30 -9.62
N ASP A 54 0.31 -4.30 -9.65
CA ASP A 54 -0.43 -5.31 -10.38
C ASP A 54 -0.48 -5.02 -11.89
N ARG A 55 -1.03 -5.96 -12.67
CA ARG A 55 -1.10 -5.83 -14.14
C ARG A 55 -1.96 -4.65 -14.59
N SER A 56 -3.04 -4.36 -13.87
CA SER A 56 -3.94 -3.25 -14.17
C SER A 56 -3.25 -1.92 -13.90
N GLU A 57 -2.56 -1.81 -12.77
CA GLU A 57 -1.77 -0.64 -12.40
C GLU A 57 -0.63 -0.39 -13.39
N MET A 58 0.12 -1.46 -13.77
CA MET A 58 1.15 -1.36 -14.82
C MET A 58 0.60 -0.75 -16.10
N SER A 59 -0.54 -1.24 -16.57
CA SER A 59 -1.14 -0.76 -17.83
C SER A 59 -1.52 0.71 -17.75
N ARG A 60 -2.16 1.12 -16.65
CA ARG A 60 -2.59 2.51 -16.43
C ARG A 60 -1.41 3.47 -16.28
N ILE A 61 -0.37 3.06 -15.56
CA ILE A 61 0.83 3.89 -15.38
C ILE A 61 1.61 4.01 -16.69
N ALA A 62 1.79 2.91 -17.42
CA ALA A 62 2.46 2.90 -18.71
C ALA A 62 1.74 3.80 -19.74
N GLU A 63 0.40 3.74 -19.79
CA GLU A 63 -0.45 4.60 -20.62
C GLU A 63 -0.25 6.09 -20.24
N PHE A 64 -0.28 6.41 -18.96
CA PHE A 64 -0.06 7.77 -18.47
C PHE A 64 1.33 8.30 -18.85
N LEU A 65 2.36 7.47 -18.76
CA LEU A 65 3.72 7.81 -19.16
C LEU A 65 3.91 7.78 -20.68
N ARG A 66 2.90 7.34 -21.45
CA ARG A 66 2.93 7.19 -22.91
C ARG A 66 4.04 6.27 -23.40
N ILE A 67 4.29 5.18 -22.68
CA ILE A 67 5.26 4.16 -23.05
C ILE A 67 4.60 2.78 -23.10
N PRO A 68 5.10 1.84 -23.91
CA PRO A 68 4.61 0.46 -23.92
C PRO A 68 4.84 -0.23 -22.58
N VAL A 69 3.89 -1.09 -22.15
CA VAL A 69 4.00 -1.86 -20.90
C VAL A 69 5.32 -2.65 -20.79
N PRO A 70 5.84 -3.31 -21.84
CA PRO A 70 7.14 -3.98 -21.77
C PRO A 70 8.29 -3.04 -21.39
N LEU A 71 8.31 -1.83 -21.97
CA LEU A 71 9.33 -0.82 -21.68
C LEU A 71 9.17 -0.26 -20.26
N PHE A 72 7.93 -0.01 -19.82
CA PHE A 72 7.63 0.39 -18.45
C PHE A 72 8.17 -0.63 -17.44
N ARG A 73 7.89 -1.91 -17.68
CA ARG A 73 8.37 -3.00 -16.83
C ARG A 73 9.89 -3.07 -16.77
N GLU A 74 10.56 -2.93 -17.91
CA GLU A 74 12.02 -2.98 -18.00
C GLU A 74 12.68 -1.79 -17.27
N GLN A 75 12.16 -0.59 -17.41
CA GLN A 75 12.77 0.63 -16.89
C GLN A 75 12.44 0.91 -15.43
N TYR A 76 11.19 0.68 -15.01
CA TYR A 76 10.66 1.16 -13.74
C TYR A 76 10.36 0.07 -12.73
N LEU A 77 10.36 -1.21 -13.14
CA LEU A 77 10.01 -2.30 -12.26
C LEU A 77 11.14 -3.33 -12.17
N TYR A 78 11.14 -4.08 -11.08
CA TYR A 78 11.88 -5.33 -10.98
C TYR A 78 10.94 -6.46 -10.55
N PRO A 79 11.21 -7.71 -10.98
CA PRO A 79 10.42 -8.87 -10.57
C PRO A 79 10.52 -9.05 -9.05
N PHE A 80 9.39 -9.28 -8.40
CA PHE A 80 9.37 -9.60 -6.98
C PHE A 80 8.28 -10.63 -6.70
N ARG A 81 8.67 -11.83 -6.27
CA ARG A 81 7.76 -12.98 -6.14
C ARG A 81 6.97 -13.20 -7.43
N ASP A 82 5.64 -13.32 -7.36
CA ASP A 82 4.76 -13.52 -8.51
C ASP A 82 4.24 -12.20 -9.12
N SER A 83 4.87 -11.07 -8.76
CA SER A 83 4.47 -9.73 -9.16
C SER A 83 5.68 -8.87 -9.53
N TYR A 84 5.50 -7.56 -9.48
CA TYR A 84 6.54 -6.56 -9.72
C TYR A 84 6.55 -5.53 -8.61
N SER A 85 7.71 -4.94 -8.37
CA SER A 85 7.88 -3.79 -7.48
C SER A 85 8.46 -2.60 -8.24
N ILE A 86 8.06 -1.41 -7.86
CA ILE A 86 8.69 -0.18 -8.36
C ILE A 86 10.16 -0.18 -7.93
N ARG A 87 11.02 0.26 -8.85
CA ARG A 87 12.46 0.43 -8.59
C ARG A 87 12.73 1.59 -7.66
N GLU A 88 13.79 1.44 -6.92
CA GLU A 88 14.42 2.49 -6.11
C GLU A 88 15.81 2.78 -6.68
N ASP A 89 16.30 3.99 -6.47
CA ASP A 89 17.67 4.36 -6.81
C ASP A 89 18.68 3.83 -5.75
N SER A 90 19.95 4.15 -5.94
CA SER A 90 21.02 3.72 -5.02
C SER A 90 20.90 4.30 -3.62
N GLU A 91 20.07 5.33 -3.42
CA GLU A 91 19.79 5.96 -2.12
C GLU A 91 18.48 5.45 -1.51
N GLY A 92 17.80 4.49 -2.18
CA GLY A 92 16.53 3.95 -1.73
C GLY A 92 15.33 4.84 -2.03
N ARG A 93 15.47 5.83 -2.92
CA ARG A 93 14.35 6.69 -3.33
C ARG A 93 13.57 6.04 -4.46
N CYS A 94 12.25 6.17 -4.41
CA CYS A 94 11.36 5.72 -5.47
C CYS A 94 11.74 6.37 -6.82
N PHE A 95 11.79 5.58 -7.89
CA PHE A 95 12.13 6.05 -9.24
C PHE A 95 11.17 7.11 -9.80
N PHE A 96 9.97 7.24 -9.26
CA PHE A 96 8.99 8.27 -9.64
C PHE A 96 9.04 9.51 -8.75
N TYR A 97 10.07 9.65 -7.91
CA TYR A 97 10.18 10.80 -7.04
C TYR A 97 11.26 11.76 -7.55
N ASP A 98 10.80 12.92 -8.09
CA ASP A 98 11.65 14.06 -8.42
C ASP A 98 10.96 15.35 -7.93
N ASN A 99 11.30 15.80 -6.71
CA ASN A 99 10.63 16.91 -6.02
C ASN A 99 9.10 16.77 -5.91
N GLY A 100 8.60 15.56 -6.09
CA GLY A 100 7.21 15.16 -6.08
C GLY A 100 7.05 13.79 -6.71
N CYS A 101 5.84 13.24 -6.71
CA CYS A 101 5.55 11.96 -7.35
C CYS A 101 5.06 12.20 -8.78
N ASP A 102 5.84 11.80 -9.79
CA ASP A 102 5.52 11.97 -11.22
C ASP A 102 4.23 11.25 -11.62
N ILE A 103 3.90 10.16 -10.95
CA ILE A 103 2.69 9.37 -11.17
C ILE A 103 1.63 9.59 -10.10
N TYR A 104 1.63 10.74 -9.42
CA TYR A 104 0.74 10.99 -8.27
C TYR A 104 -0.72 10.63 -8.49
N PRO A 105 -1.37 10.97 -9.63
CA PRO A 105 -2.77 10.60 -9.89
C PRO A 105 -3.00 9.09 -10.03
N LEU A 106 -1.97 8.36 -10.45
CA LEU A 106 -2.00 6.93 -10.77
C LEU A 106 -1.12 6.09 -9.85
N ARG A 107 -0.81 6.61 -8.67
CA ARG A 107 -0.05 5.86 -7.67
C ARG A 107 -0.63 4.45 -7.45
N PRO A 108 0.22 3.42 -7.31
CA PRO A 108 -0.23 2.10 -6.90
C PRO A 108 -1.12 2.15 -5.65
N ASN A 109 -1.97 1.14 -5.51
CA ASN A 109 -2.88 1.05 -4.37
C ASN A 109 -2.14 1.12 -3.03
N GLN A 110 -1.00 0.46 -2.94
CA GLN A 110 -0.15 0.51 -1.75
C GLN A 110 0.32 1.94 -1.41
N CYS A 111 0.67 2.77 -2.41
CA CYS A 111 1.01 4.17 -2.17
C CYS A 111 -0.20 5.01 -1.77
N ARG A 112 -1.39 4.70 -2.32
CA ARG A 112 -2.63 5.42 -1.98
C ARG A 112 -3.14 5.07 -0.59
N SER A 113 -2.91 3.84 -0.14
CA SER A 113 -3.31 3.37 1.19
C SER A 113 -2.40 3.87 2.32
N PHE A 114 -1.21 4.41 2.01
CA PHE A 114 -0.37 5.05 3.04
C PHE A 114 -1.12 6.21 3.69
N PRO A 115 -1.07 6.37 5.03
CA PRO A 115 -0.22 5.66 6.00
C PRO A 115 -0.88 4.43 6.64
N PHE A 116 -2.05 4.00 6.17
CA PHE A 116 -2.86 2.92 6.78
C PHE A 116 -2.36 1.52 6.40
N TRP A 117 -1.04 1.30 6.43
CA TRP A 117 -0.46 -0.02 6.23
C TRP A 117 -0.51 -0.84 7.52
N VAL A 118 -0.61 -2.16 7.39
CA VAL A 118 -0.67 -3.08 8.55
C VAL A 118 0.49 -2.87 9.51
N GLU A 119 1.69 -2.68 8.97
CA GLU A 119 2.90 -2.45 9.76
C GLU A 119 2.75 -1.20 10.64
N ASN A 120 2.19 -0.12 10.08
CA ASN A 120 2.00 1.15 10.78
C ASN A 120 0.87 1.07 11.82
N LEU A 121 -0.14 0.25 11.55
CA LEU A 121 -1.33 0.09 12.41
C LEU A 121 -1.18 -1.03 13.45
N ARG A 122 -0.06 -1.76 13.45
CA ARG A 122 0.19 -2.90 14.33
C ARG A 122 0.11 -2.53 15.81
N SER A 123 0.57 -1.33 16.15
CA SER A 123 0.50 -0.78 17.50
C SER A 123 0.53 0.75 17.47
N GLU A 124 0.09 1.37 18.56
CA GLU A 124 0.20 2.82 18.71
C GLU A 124 1.66 3.29 18.66
N ALA A 125 2.60 2.49 19.15
CA ALA A 125 4.02 2.80 19.10
C ALA A 125 4.56 2.87 17.65
N GLU A 126 4.15 1.93 16.76
CA GLU A 126 4.52 1.98 15.34
C GLU A 126 3.86 3.18 14.64
N TRP A 127 2.60 3.45 14.97
CA TRP A 127 1.90 4.63 14.46
C TRP A 127 2.60 5.94 14.83
N GLN A 128 3.08 6.08 16.06
CA GLN A 128 3.81 7.26 16.50
C GLN A 128 5.09 7.50 15.69
N LYS A 129 5.82 6.44 15.32
CA LYS A 129 7.00 6.58 14.44
C LYS A 129 6.63 7.19 13.10
N VAL A 130 5.59 6.64 12.46
CA VAL A 130 5.11 7.14 11.16
C VAL A 130 4.57 8.57 11.27
N SER A 131 3.92 8.91 12.38
CA SER A 131 3.36 10.25 12.59
C SER A 131 4.42 11.34 12.72
N ILE A 132 5.63 10.99 13.17
CA ILE A 132 6.77 11.91 13.22
C ILE A 132 7.28 12.21 11.80
N GLU A 133 7.27 11.21 10.93
CA GLU A 133 7.81 11.34 9.56
C GLU A 133 6.79 11.90 8.56
N CYS A 134 5.51 11.68 8.81
CA CYS A 134 4.44 12.05 7.89
C CYS A 134 3.67 13.29 8.37
N PRO A 135 3.93 14.48 7.81
CA PRO A 135 3.27 15.73 8.21
C PRO A 135 1.79 15.76 7.83
N GLY A 136 1.29 14.78 7.08
CA GLY A 136 -0.13 14.66 6.71
C GLY A 136 -1.00 14.03 7.80
N ILE A 137 -0.40 13.31 8.76
CA ILE A 137 -1.11 12.72 9.88
C ILE A 137 -1.58 13.83 10.83
N GLY A 138 -2.82 13.73 11.30
CA GLY A 138 -3.47 14.74 12.11
C GLY A 138 -4.12 15.89 11.31
N ARG A 139 -4.03 15.88 9.97
CA ARG A 139 -4.60 16.90 9.06
C ARG A 139 -5.72 16.34 8.19
N GLY A 140 -6.48 17.22 7.59
CA GLY A 140 -7.50 16.90 6.59
C GLY A 140 -8.70 16.14 7.15
N GLN A 141 -9.25 15.26 6.32
CA GLN A 141 -10.45 14.49 6.66
C GLN A 141 -10.22 13.45 7.75
N LEU A 142 -11.27 13.14 8.49
CA LEU A 142 -11.28 12.04 9.46
C LEU A 142 -11.61 10.74 8.71
N PHE A 143 -10.74 9.77 8.81
CA PHE A 143 -11.01 8.39 8.43
C PHE A 143 -11.52 7.64 9.65
N THR A 144 -12.73 7.07 9.56
CA THR A 144 -13.27 6.25 10.65
C THR A 144 -12.53 4.92 10.73
N LYS A 145 -12.70 4.20 11.85
CA LYS A 145 -12.17 2.85 12.01
C LYS A 145 -12.53 1.94 10.83
N GLU A 146 -13.80 1.95 10.42
CA GLU A 146 -14.32 1.13 9.34
C GLU A 146 -13.60 1.44 8.02
N GLN A 147 -13.46 2.72 7.69
CA GLN A 147 -12.75 3.16 6.49
C GLN A 147 -11.28 2.76 6.50
N ILE A 148 -10.62 2.85 7.67
CA ILE A 148 -9.23 2.40 7.83
C ILE A 148 -9.12 0.91 7.59
N LEU A 149 -10.01 0.10 8.17
CA LEU A 149 -10.01 -1.35 7.98
C LEU A 149 -10.32 -1.74 6.52
N GLU A 150 -11.22 -1.05 5.83
CA GLU A 150 -11.49 -1.24 4.40
C GLU A 150 -10.26 -0.92 3.54
N ILE A 151 -9.54 0.17 3.82
CA ILE A 151 -8.30 0.53 3.13
C ILE A 151 -7.26 -0.56 3.31
N VAL A 152 -7.06 -1.04 4.53
CA VAL A 152 -6.12 -2.13 4.81
C VAL A 152 -6.49 -3.39 4.04
N GLN A 153 -7.76 -3.80 4.05
CA GLN A 153 -8.22 -4.98 3.32
C GLN A 153 -8.00 -4.85 1.81
N SER A 154 -8.29 -3.67 1.23
CA SER A 154 -8.11 -3.41 -0.20
C SER A 154 -6.66 -3.43 -0.66
N THR A 155 -5.70 -3.32 0.25
CA THR A 155 -4.27 -3.35 -0.09
C THR A 155 -3.77 -4.78 -0.37
N PHE A 156 -4.52 -5.81 0.07
CA PHE A 156 -4.17 -7.23 -0.08
C PHE A 156 -4.98 -7.97 -1.16
N THR A 157 -5.92 -7.30 -1.81
CA THR A 157 -6.71 -7.83 -2.93
C THR A 157 -6.18 -7.37 -4.27
#